data_eac8bfe0acaae9451a86fb5f90943cd6
#
_entry.id   eac8bfe0acaae9451a86fb5f90943cd6
#
_cell.length_a   1.000
_cell.length_b   1.000
_cell.length_c   1.000
_cell.angle_alpha   90.00
_cell.angle_beta   90.00
_cell.angle_gamma   90.00
#
_symmetry.space_group_name_H-M   'P 1'
#
loop_
_entity.id
_entity.type
_entity.pdbx_description
1 polymer ?
#
loop_
_entity_poly.entity_id
_entity_poly.type
_entity_poly.pdbx_seq_one_letter_code
_entity_poly.pdbx_strand_id
1 'polypeptide(L)'
;FKNGKKPVKLLERILRMSESKEDMILDFFSGSASTADAVMRLNAKDGGKRKFIMVQLPEKTDEKSEAYKAGYKNICEIGKERIRRAAGKIAEENPEAEFDGGFRVLKCDSSNMKDVYYQSSEYEPSLFSSLEDNIKEDRTPEDLLFQVMLDLGVLLSSKIEETTIAGKKVFNVEDNYLIACFDDDVTEEVITEIAKQQPYYFVMRDSSMASDSVATNFE
;
A
#
# COMPACT_ATOMS: atom_id res chain seq x y z
N PHE A 1 -23.79 -12.13 8.04
CA PHE A 1 -24.70 -11.11 7.47
C PHE A 1 -25.94 -11.75 6.91
N LYS A 2 -27.09 -11.57 7.55
CA LYS A 2 -28.38 -12.07 7.03
C LYS A 2 -28.96 -11.16 5.94
N ASN A 3 -28.59 -9.87 5.92
CA ASN A 3 -29.12 -8.87 4.97
C ASN A 3 -27.96 -8.14 4.27
N GLY A 4 -28.08 -7.94 2.94
CA GLY A 4 -27.17 -7.06 2.17
C GLY A 4 -26.03 -7.74 1.42
N LYS A 5 -25.89 -9.07 1.43
CA LYS A 5 -24.94 -9.76 0.55
C LYS A 5 -25.38 -9.70 -0.90
N LYS A 6 -24.61 -9.03 -1.75
CA LYS A 6 -24.74 -9.22 -3.20
C LYS A 6 -24.34 -10.67 -3.53
N PRO A 7 -25.14 -11.44 -4.28
CA PRO A 7 -24.77 -12.80 -4.67
C PRO A 7 -23.50 -12.78 -5.54
N VAL A 8 -22.46 -13.51 -5.14
CA VAL A 8 -21.19 -13.57 -5.89
C VAL A 8 -21.41 -14.01 -7.34
N LYS A 9 -22.31 -14.97 -7.58
CA LYS A 9 -22.68 -15.41 -8.92
C LYS A 9 -23.26 -14.31 -9.80
N LEU A 10 -24.02 -13.36 -9.22
CA LEU A 10 -24.53 -12.20 -9.96
C LEU A 10 -23.39 -11.28 -10.36
N LEU A 11 -22.46 -11.02 -9.44
CA LEU A 11 -21.28 -10.19 -9.70
C LEU A 11 -20.36 -10.84 -10.76
N GLU A 12 -20.11 -12.14 -10.67
CA GLU A 12 -19.39 -12.87 -11.73
C GLU A 12 -20.06 -12.70 -13.11
N ARG A 13 -21.40 -12.74 -13.15
CA ARG A 13 -22.13 -12.54 -14.41
C ARG A 13 -21.98 -11.12 -14.96
N ILE A 14 -22.03 -10.11 -14.08
CA ILE A 14 -21.82 -8.71 -14.46
C ILE A 14 -20.39 -8.51 -14.98
N LEU A 15 -19.39 -9.04 -14.28
CA LEU A 15 -17.99 -8.94 -14.68
C LEU A 15 -17.71 -9.61 -16.03
N ARG A 16 -18.40 -10.70 -16.36
CA ARG A 16 -18.31 -11.36 -17.67
C ARG A 16 -18.93 -10.56 -18.82
N MET A 17 -19.72 -9.53 -18.56
CA MET A 17 -20.25 -8.65 -19.60
C MET A 17 -19.15 -7.75 -20.18
N SER A 18 -18.06 -7.50 -19.44
CA SER A 18 -16.83 -7.02 -19.99
C SER A 18 -16.07 -8.21 -20.59
N GLU A 19 -15.74 -8.17 -21.87
CA GLU A 19 -15.00 -9.24 -22.56
C GLU A 19 -13.53 -9.28 -22.13
N SER A 20 -13.03 -8.22 -21.46
CA SER A 20 -11.65 -8.12 -20.99
C SER A 20 -11.37 -9.05 -19.81
N LYS A 21 -10.18 -9.61 -19.81
CA LYS A 21 -9.65 -10.42 -18.70
C LYS A 21 -8.61 -9.67 -17.84
N GLU A 22 -8.37 -8.40 -18.13
CA GLU A 22 -7.33 -7.58 -17.48
C GLU A 22 -7.87 -6.27 -16.91
N ASP A 23 -9.21 -6.14 -16.80
CA ASP A 23 -9.87 -4.93 -16.31
C ASP A 23 -9.51 -4.62 -14.86
N MET A 24 -9.53 -3.31 -14.53
CA MET A 24 -9.52 -2.81 -13.18
C MET A 24 -10.96 -2.59 -12.71
N ILE A 25 -11.36 -3.30 -11.68
CA ILE A 25 -12.72 -3.24 -11.11
C ILE A 25 -12.70 -2.34 -9.87
N LEU A 26 -13.42 -1.22 -9.93
CA LEU A 26 -13.59 -0.32 -8.79
C LEU A 26 -14.96 -0.51 -8.14
N ASP A 27 -14.99 -0.79 -6.84
CA ASP A 27 -16.20 -0.80 -6.02
C ASP A 27 -16.00 0.17 -4.84
N PHE A 28 -16.55 1.39 -4.95
CA PHE A 28 -16.35 2.44 -3.96
C PHE A 28 -17.41 2.46 -2.83
N PHE A 29 -18.27 1.44 -2.79
CA PHE A 29 -19.09 1.07 -1.63
C PHE A 29 -19.05 -0.44 -1.44
N SER A 30 -17.83 -0.97 -1.22
CA SER A 30 -17.56 -2.41 -1.32
C SER A 30 -18.22 -3.25 -0.21
N GLY A 31 -18.66 -2.62 0.85
CA GLY A 31 -19.28 -3.28 1.98
C GLY A 31 -18.42 -4.41 2.52
N SER A 32 -18.89 -5.63 2.39
CA SER A 32 -18.16 -6.84 2.81
C SER A 32 -17.27 -7.43 1.70
N ALA A 33 -16.88 -6.65 0.68
CA ALA A 33 -15.98 -7.03 -0.40
C ALA A 33 -16.43 -8.25 -1.25
N SER A 34 -17.73 -8.37 -1.52
CA SER A 34 -18.25 -9.45 -2.37
C SER A 34 -17.76 -9.34 -3.82
N THR A 35 -17.45 -8.14 -4.28
CA THR A 35 -16.92 -7.87 -5.62
C THR A 35 -15.50 -8.43 -5.77
N ALA A 36 -14.63 -8.27 -4.77
CA ALA A 36 -13.29 -8.85 -4.76
C ALA A 36 -13.35 -10.40 -4.82
N ASP A 37 -14.24 -11.03 -4.03
CA ASP A 37 -14.50 -12.48 -4.07
C ASP A 37 -14.89 -12.92 -5.50
N ALA A 38 -15.80 -12.18 -6.18
CA ALA A 38 -16.20 -12.48 -7.54
C ALA A 38 -15.08 -12.35 -8.56
N VAL A 39 -14.24 -11.31 -8.44
CA VAL A 39 -13.07 -11.09 -9.33
C VAL A 39 -12.08 -12.24 -9.21
N MET A 40 -11.68 -12.61 -7.99
CA MET A 40 -10.74 -13.70 -7.76
C MET A 40 -11.28 -15.04 -8.29
N ARG A 41 -12.57 -15.36 -8.05
CA ARG A 41 -13.19 -16.56 -8.60
C ARG A 41 -13.19 -16.57 -10.12
N LEU A 42 -13.45 -15.43 -10.74
CA LEU A 42 -13.48 -15.35 -12.20
C LEU A 42 -12.07 -15.53 -12.76
N ASN A 43 -11.05 -14.89 -12.19
CA ASN A 43 -9.66 -15.07 -12.59
C ASN A 43 -9.21 -16.54 -12.48
N ALA A 44 -9.52 -17.21 -11.37
CA ALA A 44 -9.19 -18.63 -11.19
C ALA A 44 -9.90 -19.54 -12.22
N LYS A 45 -11.09 -19.15 -12.68
CA LYS A 45 -11.86 -19.94 -13.66
C LYS A 45 -11.41 -19.77 -15.11
N ASP A 46 -10.99 -18.56 -15.50
CA ASP A 46 -10.75 -18.22 -16.91
C ASP A 46 -9.32 -17.76 -17.20
N GLY A 47 -8.42 -17.84 -16.19
CA GLY A 47 -7.03 -17.40 -16.30
C GLY A 47 -6.88 -15.88 -16.47
N GLY A 48 -7.89 -15.11 -16.06
CA GLY A 48 -7.86 -13.65 -16.13
C GLY A 48 -6.91 -13.03 -15.08
N LYS A 49 -6.49 -11.80 -15.37
CA LYS A 49 -5.63 -10.99 -14.49
C LYS A 49 -6.33 -9.70 -14.04
N ARG A 50 -7.67 -9.76 -13.90
CA ARG A 50 -8.45 -8.61 -13.44
C ARG A 50 -7.98 -8.20 -12.05
N LYS A 51 -7.85 -6.90 -11.84
CA LYS A 51 -7.51 -6.29 -10.55
C LYS A 51 -8.75 -5.68 -9.91
N PHE A 52 -8.73 -5.46 -8.60
CA PHE A 52 -9.83 -4.79 -7.91
C PHE A 52 -9.32 -3.68 -6.99
N ILE A 53 -10.13 -2.62 -6.87
CA ILE A 53 -9.97 -1.55 -5.89
C ILE A 53 -11.27 -1.48 -5.10
N MET A 54 -11.18 -1.77 -3.80
CA MET A 54 -12.31 -1.76 -2.88
C MET A 54 -12.21 -0.58 -1.95
N VAL A 55 -13.14 0.37 -2.04
CA VAL A 55 -13.18 1.53 -1.15
C VAL A 55 -14.36 1.39 -0.20
N GLN A 56 -14.10 1.56 1.09
CA GLN A 56 -15.13 1.45 2.13
C GLN A 56 -14.80 2.34 3.33
N LEU A 57 -15.78 3.07 3.80
CA LEU A 57 -15.70 3.76 5.08
C LEU A 57 -15.71 2.74 6.23
N PRO A 58 -14.94 2.96 7.31
CA PRO A 58 -14.83 2.02 8.44
C PRO A 58 -16.05 2.10 9.37
N GLU A 59 -17.25 1.88 8.84
CA GLU A 59 -18.48 1.87 9.62
C GLU A 59 -18.42 0.82 10.71
N LYS A 60 -18.71 1.24 11.94
CA LYS A 60 -18.68 0.35 13.10
C LYS A 60 -19.72 -0.75 12.99
N THR A 61 -19.35 -1.95 13.38
CA THR A 61 -20.28 -3.07 13.54
C THR A 61 -21.08 -2.90 14.82
N ASP A 62 -22.36 -3.33 14.82
CA ASP A 62 -23.18 -3.37 16.01
C ASP A 62 -22.55 -4.31 17.05
N GLU A 63 -22.35 -3.83 18.28
CA GLU A 63 -21.74 -4.57 19.39
C GLU A 63 -22.47 -5.88 19.72
N LYS A 64 -23.77 -5.94 19.44
CA LYS A 64 -24.58 -7.16 19.62
C LYS A 64 -24.46 -8.14 18.45
N SER A 65 -23.84 -7.74 17.34
CA SER A 65 -23.70 -8.58 16.15
C SER A 65 -22.71 -9.71 16.37
N GLU A 66 -22.90 -10.83 15.66
CA GLU A 66 -21.95 -11.94 15.64
C GLU A 66 -20.59 -11.52 15.06
N ALA A 67 -20.58 -10.54 14.15
CA ALA A 67 -19.34 -10.00 13.60
C ALA A 67 -18.50 -9.29 14.67
N TYR A 68 -19.12 -8.45 15.51
CA TYR A 68 -18.42 -7.78 16.59
C TYR A 68 -17.88 -8.77 17.63
N LYS A 69 -18.69 -9.76 18.02
CA LYS A 69 -18.28 -10.85 18.94
C LYS A 69 -17.12 -11.67 18.39
N ALA A 70 -17.04 -11.82 17.06
CA ALA A 70 -15.93 -12.47 16.37
C ALA A 70 -14.69 -11.58 16.18
N GLY A 71 -14.69 -10.37 16.74
CA GLY A 71 -13.53 -9.45 16.72
C GLY A 71 -13.55 -8.41 15.59
N TYR A 72 -14.51 -8.44 14.67
CA TYR A 72 -14.61 -7.48 13.57
C TYR A 72 -15.35 -6.22 13.99
N LYS A 73 -14.60 -5.18 14.37
CA LYS A 73 -15.15 -3.93 14.92
C LYS A 73 -15.73 -2.98 13.87
N ASN A 74 -15.40 -3.16 12.61
CA ASN A 74 -15.95 -2.39 11.50
C ASN A 74 -16.09 -3.24 10.24
N ILE A 75 -16.79 -2.70 9.24
CA ILE A 75 -17.11 -3.42 8.00
C ILE A 75 -15.87 -3.68 7.14
N CYS A 76 -14.84 -2.82 7.21
CA CYS A 76 -13.59 -3.02 6.49
C CYS A 76 -12.85 -4.27 6.97
N GLU A 77 -12.84 -4.55 8.28
CA GLU A 77 -12.26 -5.78 8.82
C GLU A 77 -12.97 -7.02 8.29
N ILE A 78 -14.28 -6.96 8.17
CA ILE A 78 -15.08 -8.04 7.56
C ILE A 78 -14.73 -8.22 6.09
N GLY A 79 -14.57 -7.11 5.34
CA GLY A 79 -14.17 -7.12 3.94
C GLY A 79 -12.81 -7.77 3.73
N LYS A 80 -11.81 -7.37 4.51
CA LYS A 80 -10.46 -7.95 4.48
C LYS A 80 -10.48 -9.45 4.77
N GLU A 81 -11.20 -9.86 5.79
CA GLU A 81 -11.32 -11.28 6.14
C GLU A 81 -12.04 -12.09 5.07
N ARG A 82 -13.07 -11.52 4.44
CA ARG A 82 -13.72 -12.17 3.30
C ARG A 82 -12.73 -12.41 2.16
N ILE A 83 -11.93 -11.41 1.79
CA ILE A 83 -10.95 -11.56 0.71
C ILE A 83 -9.98 -12.70 1.03
N ARG A 84 -9.43 -12.76 2.25
CA ARG A 84 -8.51 -13.82 2.68
C ARG A 84 -9.16 -15.21 2.61
N ARG A 85 -10.37 -15.35 3.14
CA ARG A 85 -11.10 -16.64 3.11
C ARG A 85 -11.49 -17.04 1.70
N ALA A 86 -11.87 -16.07 0.86
CA ALA A 86 -12.19 -16.36 -0.53
C ALA A 86 -10.95 -16.84 -1.29
N ALA A 87 -9.80 -16.17 -1.12
CA ALA A 87 -8.53 -16.58 -1.72
C ALA A 87 -8.13 -18.00 -1.31
N GLY A 88 -8.14 -18.32 0.01
CA GLY A 88 -7.84 -19.67 0.49
C GLY A 88 -8.78 -20.72 -0.09
N LYS A 89 -10.10 -20.46 -0.08
CA LYS A 89 -11.08 -21.38 -0.62
C LYS A 89 -10.95 -21.60 -2.13
N ILE A 90 -10.63 -20.54 -2.89
CA ILE A 90 -10.40 -20.64 -4.33
C ILE A 90 -9.17 -21.49 -4.62
N ALA A 91 -8.08 -21.28 -3.87
CA ALA A 91 -6.86 -22.09 -4.00
C ALA A 91 -7.11 -23.58 -3.70
N GLU A 92 -7.91 -23.90 -2.67
CA GLU A 92 -8.29 -25.26 -2.36
C GLU A 92 -9.17 -25.90 -3.44
N GLU A 93 -10.14 -25.12 -3.98
CA GLU A 93 -11.08 -25.60 -5.01
C GLU A 93 -10.44 -25.70 -6.41
N ASN A 94 -9.35 -24.97 -6.66
CA ASN A 94 -8.69 -24.88 -7.97
C ASN A 94 -7.15 -24.91 -7.80
N PRO A 95 -6.56 -26.03 -7.37
CA PRO A 95 -5.13 -26.12 -7.03
C PRO A 95 -4.19 -25.85 -8.22
N GLU A 96 -4.68 -26.04 -9.45
CA GLU A 96 -3.92 -25.79 -10.69
C GLU A 96 -4.12 -24.37 -11.25
N ALA A 97 -4.98 -23.54 -10.63
CA ALA A 97 -5.25 -22.21 -11.12
C ALA A 97 -4.19 -21.20 -10.63
N GLU A 98 -3.56 -20.51 -11.56
CA GLU A 98 -2.74 -19.36 -11.25
C GLU A 98 -3.63 -18.13 -11.11
N PHE A 99 -3.77 -17.59 -9.90
CA PHE A 99 -4.48 -16.34 -9.64
C PHE A 99 -3.81 -15.59 -8.48
N ASP A 100 -3.88 -14.26 -8.52
CA ASP A 100 -3.43 -13.42 -7.41
C ASP A 100 -4.53 -13.36 -6.34
N GLY A 101 -4.29 -13.94 -5.19
CA GLY A 101 -5.15 -13.90 -4.00
C GLY A 101 -4.74 -12.84 -2.98
N GLY A 102 -3.65 -12.09 -3.25
CA GLY A 102 -3.15 -11.03 -2.39
C GLY A 102 -3.92 -9.71 -2.54
N PHE A 103 -3.76 -8.82 -1.57
CA PHE A 103 -4.26 -7.45 -1.64
C PHE A 103 -3.49 -6.54 -0.68
N ARG A 104 -3.41 -5.26 -1.03
CA ARG A 104 -2.89 -4.22 -0.15
C ARG A 104 -4.01 -3.53 0.59
N VAL A 105 -3.71 -3.06 1.80
CA VAL A 105 -4.64 -2.28 2.61
C VAL A 105 -4.04 -0.91 2.81
N LEU A 106 -4.70 0.11 2.29
CA LEU A 106 -4.30 1.49 2.45
C LEU A 106 -5.37 2.23 3.26
N LYS A 107 -4.96 3.19 4.05
CA LYS A 107 -5.84 4.11 4.77
C LYS A 107 -5.60 5.51 4.23
N CYS A 108 -6.70 6.23 3.94
CA CYS A 108 -6.62 7.66 3.71
C CYS A 108 -6.42 8.35 5.06
N ASP A 109 -5.31 9.04 5.22
CA ASP A 109 -4.93 9.74 6.44
C ASP A 109 -4.41 11.14 6.09
N SER A 110 -3.99 11.91 7.09
CA SER A 110 -3.30 13.17 6.91
C SER A 110 -1.91 12.95 6.29
N SER A 111 -1.31 14.00 5.74
CA SER A 111 0.08 13.98 5.25
C SER A 111 1.04 13.34 6.25
N ASN A 112 2.08 12.68 5.75
CA ASN A 112 3.16 12.15 6.59
C ASN A 112 4.02 13.27 7.19
N MET A 113 3.94 14.48 6.64
CA MET A 113 4.70 15.62 7.11
C MET A 113 3.99 16.34 8.25
N LYS A 114 4.77 16.89 9.19
CA LYS A 114 4.28 17.80 10.23
C LYS A 114 3.72 19.07 9.58
N ASP A 115 2.65 19.63 10.14
CA ASP A 115 2.12 20.91 9.68
C ASP A 115 3.11 22.01 10.05
N VAL A 116 3.55 22.79 9.06
CA VAL A 116 4.47 23.90 9.27
C VAL A 116 3.66 25.19 9.25
N TYR A 117 3.48 25.80 10.41
CA TYR A 117 2.86 27.11 10.56
C TYR A 117 3.93 28.19 10.61
N TYR A 118 4.16 28.86 9.51
CA TYR A 118 5.02 30.04 9.49
C TYR A 118 4.22 31.27 9.91
N GLN A 119 4.33 31.68 11.17
CA GLN A 119 4.11 33.06 11.54
C GLN A 119 5.50 33.72 11.56
N SER A 120 5.67 34.74 10.70
CA SER A 120 6.94 35.46 10.57
C SER A 120 7.39 36.17 11.87
N SER A 121 6.56 36.25 12.89
CA SER A 121 6.83 36.81 14.22
C SER A 121 7.37 35.79 15.23
N GLU A 122 7.35 34.46 14.93
CA GLU A 122 7.76 33.38 15.81
C GLU A 122 9.04 32.71 15.35
N TYR A 123 9.81 33.38 14.51
CA TYR A 123 11.04 32.85 13.96
C TYR A 123 12.16 32.83 15.03
N GLU A 124 12.35 31.68 15.66
CA GLU A 124 13.52 31.43 16.51
C GLU A 124 14.57 30.60 15.76
N PRO A 125 15.89 30.91 15.87
CA PRO A 125 16.95 30.13 15.22
C PRO A 125 17.00 28.66 15.65
N SER A 126 16.44 28.32 16.81
CA SER A 126 16.29 26.93 17.30
C SER A 126 15.28 26.11 16.49
N LEU A 127 14.44 26.79 15.67
CA LEU A 127 13.52 26.11 14.77
C LEU A 127 14.23 25.37 13.62
N PHE A 128 15.45 25.73 13.25
CA PHE A 128 16.19 25.03 12.19
C PHE A 128 16.46 23.57 12.53
N SER A 129 16.81 23.25 13.77
CA SER A 129 17.01 21.86 14.19
C SER A 129 15.71 21.05 14.26
N SER A 130 14.55 21.70 14.38
CA SER A 130 13.23 21.06 14.34
C SER A 130 12.66 20.91 12.93
N LEU A 131 13.27 21.58 11.92
CA LEU A 131 12.91 21.45 10.50
C LEU A 131 13.63 20.26 9.83
N GLU A 132 14.71 19.77 10.41
CA GLU A 132 15.46 18.63 9.88
C GLU A 132 14.64 17.33 9.92
N ASP A 133 13.70 17.20 10.86
CA ASP A 133 12.77 16.07 10.93
C ASP A 133 11.32 16.56 10.88
N ASN A 134 10.83 16.79 9.67
CA ASN A 134 9.48 17.23 9.41
C ASN A 134 8.47 16.07 9.26
N ILE A 135 8.89 14.84 9.47
CA ILE A 135 8.04 13.65 9.41
C ILE A 135 7.34 13.45 10.75
N LYS A 136 6.08 13.04 10.74
CA LYS A 136 5.33 12.69 11.93
C LYS A 136 5.90 11.42 12.57
N GLU A 137 5.99 11.38 13.89
CA GLU A 137 6.61 10.29 14.66
C GLU A 137 5.89 8.94 14.52
N ASP A 138 4.61 8.96 14.15
CA ASP A 138 3.77 7.77 14.00
C ASP A 138 3.79 7.19 12.57
N ARG A 139 4.67 7.70 11.70
CA ARG A 139 4.79 7.24 10.29
C ARG A 139 5.86 6.17 10.14
N THR A 140 5.53 5.19 9.31
CA THR A 140 6.44 4.09 8.97
C THR A 140 7.20 4.37 7.67
N PRO A 141 8.34 3.68 7.41
CA PRO A 141 9.01 3.75 6.12
C PRO A 141 8.10 3.42 4.93
N GLU A 142 7.15 2.49 5.12
CA GLU A 142 6.16 2.14 4.10
C GLU A 142 5.19 3.30 3.81
N ASP A 143 4.77 4.07 4.83
CA ASP A 143 3.92 5.24 4.64
C ASP A 143 4.63 6.30 3.78
N LEU A 144 5.93 6.51 4.02
CA LEU A 144 6.76 7.42 3.23
C LEU A 144 6.93 6.91 1.79
N LEU A 145 7.17 5.60 1.62
CA LEU A 145 7.28 4.99 0.30
C LEU A 145 6.01 5.22 -0.53
N PHE A 146 4.84 4.98 0.04
CA PHE A 146 3.58 5.18 -0.68
C PHE A 146 3.32 6.64 -1.01
N GLN A 147 3.75 7.59 -0.17
CA GLN A 147 3.68 9.01 -0.49
C GLN A 147 4.57 9.35 -1.68
N VAL A 148 5.83 8.90 -1.67
CA VAL A 148 6.77 9.11 -2.77
C VAL A 148 6.25 8.47 -4.07
N MET A 149 5.69 7.28 -4.00
CA MET A 149 5.08 6.63 -5.16
C MET A 149 3.95 7.47 -5.76
N LEU A 150 3.11 8.09 -4.93
CA LEU A 150 2.05 9.00 -5.39
C LEU A 150 2.63 10.25 -6.03
N ASP A 151 3.65 10.86 -5.42
CA ASP A 151 4.28 12.09 -5.90
C ASP A 151 4.99 11.85 -7.25
N LEU A 152 5.57 10.69 -7.45
CA LEU A 152 6.22 10.27 -8.71
C LEU A 152 5.25 9.67 -9.74
N GLY A 153 3.96 9.52 -9.41
CA GLY A 153 2.97 8.92 -10.29
C GLY A 153 3.13 7.40 -10.48
N VAL A 154 3.84 6.72 -9.57
CA VAL A 154 3.99 5.26 -9.58
C VAL A 154 2.70 4.61 -9.10
N LEU A 155 2.25 3.58 -9.79
CA LEU A 155 1.03 2.88 -9.41
C LEU A 155 1.18 2.21 -8.03
N LEU A 156 0.20 2.41 -7.14
CA LEU A 156 0.20 1.78 -5.81
C LEU A 156 0.08 0.25 -5.86
N SER A 157 -0.24 -0.32 -7.03
CA SER A 157 -0.24 -1.76 -7.30
C SER A 157 1.09 -2.30 -7.80
N SER A 158 2.10 -1.43 -7.99
CA SER A 158 3.43 -1.81 -8.47
C SER A 158 4.11 -2.83 -7.57
N LYS A 159 4.96 -3.65 -8.15
CA LYS A 159 5.76 -4.64 -7.41
C LYS A 159 6.72 -3.88 -6.49
N ILE A 160 6.72 -4.23 -5.22
CA ILE A 160 7.65 -3.71 -4.21
C ILE A 160 8.43 -4.90 -3.67
N GLU A 161 9.75 -4.81 -3.75
CA GLU A 161 10.67 -5.75 -3.13
C GLU A 161 11.40 -5.05 -1.99
N GLU A 162 11.47 -5.71 -0.85
CA GLU A 162 12.18 -5.24 0.32
C GLU A 162 13.50 -6.01 0.42
N THR A 163 14.61 -5.29 0.46
CA THR A 163 15.96 -5.85 0.51
C THR A 163 16.78 -5.16 1.59
N THR A 164 17.98 -5.70 1.87
CA THR A 164 18.92 -5.08 2.78
C THR A 164 20.23 -4.81 2.04
N ILE A 165 20.69 -3.55 2.03
CA ILE A 165 21.94 -3.12 1.42
C ILE A 165 22.81 -2.48 2.49
N ALA A 166 24.01 -3.01 2.70
CA ALA A 166 24.94 -2.55 3.74
C ALA A 166 24.29 -2.34 5.13
N GLY A 167 23.36 -3.25 5.49
CA GLY A 167 22.66 -3.23 6.77
C GLY A 167 21.45 -2.29 6.85
N LYS A 168 21.10 -1.58 5.77
CA LYS A 168 19.94 -0.69 5.68
C LYS A 168 18.80 -1.32 4.89
N LYS A 169 17.58 -1.08 5.36
CA LYS A 169 16.36 -1.52 4.67
C LYS A 169 16.12 -0.67 3.43
N VAL A 170 15.96 -1.33 2.29
CA VAL A 170 15.79 -0.67 0.99
C VAL A 170 14.58 -1.25 0.29
N PHE A 171 13.73 -0.37 -0.24
CA PHE A 171 12.59 -0.73 -1.08
C PHE A 171 12.97 -0.56 -2.54
N ASN A 172 12.74 -1.59 -3.34
CA ASN A 172 12.87 -1.54 -4.79
C ASN A 172 11.49 -1.67 -5.41
N VAL A 173 11.09 -0.70 -6.21
CA VAL A 173 9.78 -0.62 -6.86
C VAL A 173 9.95 -0.69 -8.37
N GLU A 174 9.20 -1.59 -9.03
CA GLU A 174 9.18 -1.79 -10.49
C GLU A 174 10.60 -1.95 -11.07
N ASP A 175 11.31 -2.97 -10.60
CA ASP A 175 12.63 -3.37 -11.14
C ASP A 175 13.59 -2.18 -11.31
N ASN A 176 13.90 -1.49 -10.22
CA ASN A 176 14.78 -0.31 -10.10
C ASN A 176 14.20 1.00 -10.67
N TYR A 177 12.90 1.10 -10.95
CA TYR A 177 12.34 2.40 -11.32
C TYR A 177 12.42 3.39 -10.14
N LEU A 178 12.10 2.92 -8.92
CA LEU A 178 12.28 3.69 -7.70
C LEU A 178 12.98 2.80 -6.67
N ILE A 179 14.11 3.28 -6.14
CA ILE A 179 14.73 2.72 -4.94
C ILE A 179 14.58 3.74 -3.81
N ALA A 180 14.13 3.30 -2.63
CA ALA A 180 13.95 4.18 -1.48
C ALA A 180 14.59 3.57 -0.23
N CYS A 181 15.28 4.41 0.57
CA CYS A 181 15.85 4.05 1.86
C CYS A 181 15.47 5.13 2.88
N PHE A 182 14.72 4.75 3.91
CA PHE A 182 14.25 5.66 4.95
C PHE A 182 14.87 5.38 6.33
N ASP A 183 15.88 4.52 6.37
CA ASP A 183 16.67 4.27 7.59
C ASP A 183 17.55 5.46 7.92
N ASP A 184 17.91 5.60 9.20
CA ASP A 184 18.88 6.60 9.66
C ASP A 184 20.32 6.18 9.31
N ASP A 185 21.28 7.11 9.36
CA ASP A 185 22.71 6.89 9.16
C ASP A 185 23.01 6.16 7.82
N VAL A 186 22.45 6.63 6.73
CA VAL A 186 22.76 6.14 5.38
C VAL A 186 24.17 6.58 5.01
N THR A 187 25.04 5.61 4.77
CA THR A 187 26.46 5.82 4.46
C THR A 187 26.73 5.89 2.96
N GLU A 188 27.90 6.39 2.57
CA GLU A 188 28.37 6.40 1.18
C GLU A 188 28.39 4.98 0.56
N GLU A 189 28.66 3.94 1.36
CA GLU A 189 28.62 2.55 0.92
C GLU A 189 27.21 2.16 0.44
N VAL A 190 26.16 2.50 1.20
CA VAL A 190 24.76 2.23 0.81
C VAL A 190 24.42 2.91 -0.51
N ILE A 191 24.80 4.19 -0.64
CA ILE A 191 24.54 4.98 -1.85
C ILE A 191 25.27 4.37 -3.05
N THR A 192 26.54 4.01 -2.89
CA THR A 192 27.34 3.39 -3.95
C THR A 192 26.76 2.06 -4.41
N GLU A 193 26.32 1.20 -3.48
CA GLU A 193 25.69 -0.08 -3.82
C GLU A 193 24.34 0.10 -4.51
N ILE A 194 23.55 1.13 -4.13
CA ILE A 194 22.30 1.47 -4.82
C ILE A 194 22.60 2.04 -6.21
N ALA A 195 23.59 2.93 -6.35
CA ALA A 195 23.96 3.52 -7.64
C ALA A 195 24.38 2.47 -8.67
N LYS A 196 25.01 1.35 -8.24
CA LYS A 196 25.35 0.23 -9.14
C LYS A 196 24.12 -0.44 -9.77
N GLN A 197 22.96 -0.34 -9.12
CA GLN A 197 21.70 -0.86 -9.64
C GLN A 197 21.04 0.07 -10.67
N GLN A 198 21.59 1.28 -10.84
CA GLN A 198 21.13 2.31 -11.79
C GLN A 198 19.63 2.60 -11.69
N PRO A 199 19.11 2.97 -10.51
CA PRO A 199 17.70 3.31 -10.37
C PRO A 199 17.37 4.56 -11.19
N TYR A 200 16.12 4.65 -11.66
CA TYR A 200 15.66 5.88 -12.32
C TYR A 200 15.43 6.99 -11.28
N TYR A 201 14.90 6.62 -10.07
CA TYR A 201 14.83 7.48 -8.91
C TYR A 201 15.45 6.80 -7.70
N PHE A 202 16.26 7.53 -6.95
CA PHE A 202 16.65 7.15 -5.60
C PHE A 202 16.14 8.20 -4.62
N VAL A 203 15.46 7.77 -3.55
CA VAL A 203 14.86 8.64 -2.55
C VAL A 203 15.29 8.22 -1.15
N MET A 204 15.71 9.19 -0.36
CA MET A 204 16.04 9.05 1.06
C MET A 204 15.62 10.33 1.81
N ARG A 205 15.67 10.29 3.14
CA ARG A 205 15.43 11.50 3.95
C ARG A 205 16.73 12.29 4.06
N ASP A 206 16.65 13.63 4.04
CA ASP A 206 17.81 14.50 4.26
C ASP A 206 18.43 14.24 5.64
N SER A 207 17.60 14.05 6.68
CA SER A 207 18.03 13.71 8.03
C SER A 207 18.67 12.32 8.15
N SER A 208 18.56 11.47 7.14
CA SER A 208 19.14 10.12 7.15
C SER A 208 20.60 10.07 6.73
N MET A 209 21.16 11.16 6.21
CA MET A 209 22.55 11.18 5.76
C MET A 209 23.53 11.12 6.93
N ALA A 210 24.44 10.15 6.91
CA ALA A 210 25.39 9.94 7.99
C ALA A 210 26.42 11.09 8.15
N SER A 211 26.62 11.92 7.11
CA SER A 211 27.52 13.08 7.12
C SER A 211 27.26 14.03 5.94
N ASP A 212 27.72 15.28 6.06
CA ASP A 212 27.68 16.28 4.98
C ASP A 212 28.42 15.83 3.71
N SER A 213 29.45 14.99 3.84
CA SER A 213 30.17 14.42 2.69
C SER A 213 29.27 13.46 1.88
N VAL A 214 28.35 12.75 2.54
CA VAL A 214 27.36 11.89 1.88
C VAL A 214 26.37 12.76 1.07
N ALA A 215 25.93 13.88 1.63
CA ALA A 215 25.04 14.81 0.95
C ALA A 215 25.69 15.39 -0.33
N THR A 216 26.98 15.76 -0.27
CA THR A 216 27.73 16.31 -1.41
C THR A 216 27.96 15.29 -2.53
N ASN A 217 28.08 14.01 -2.21
CA ASN A 217 28.32 12.94 -3.17
C ASN A 217 27.03 12.26 -3.68
N PHE A 218 25.87 12.71 -3.19
CA PHE A 218 24.56 12.17 -3.59
C PHE A 218 24.08 12.72 -4.95
N GLU A 219 24.52 13.92 -5.37
CA GLU A 219 24.25 14.51 -6.68
C GLU A 219 25.09 13.84 -7.78
#